data_c13d05c9072c0be9eac5de5dbd4d32d6
#
_entry.id   c13d05c9072c0be9eac5de5dbd4d32d6
#
_cell.length_a   1.000
_cell.length_b   1.000
_cell.length_c   1.000
_cell.angle_alpha   90.00
_cell.angle_beta   90.00
_cell.angle_gamma   90.00
#
_symmetry.space_group_name_H-M   'P 1'
#
loop_
_entity.id
_entity.type
_entity.pdbx_description
1 polymer ?
#
loop_
_entity_poly.entity_id
_entity_poly.type
_entity_poly.pdbx_seq_one_letter_code
_entity_poly.pdbx_strand_id
1 'polypeptide(L)' 'MNIDTFRQMYVSELQELYSVETQLTEALPKMLDTARRVELKQVLRNHLQRHAP' A
#
# COMPACT_ATOMS: atom_id res chain seq x y z
N MET A 1 -30.84 -20.45 1.12
CA MET A 1 -29.53 -20.58 0.44
C MET A 1 -29.04 -22.01 0.61
N ASN A 2 -28.70 -22.69 -0.45
CA ASN A 2 -28.16 -24.04 -0.32
C ASN A 2 -26.64 -23.98 -0.06
N ILE A 3 -26.08 -25.14 0.30
CA ILE A 3 -24.68 -25.23 0.67
C ILE A 3 -23.74 -24.94 -0.50
N ASP A 4 -24.16 -25.27 -1.72
CA ASP A 4 -23.36 -25.03 -2.91
C ASP A 4 -23.26 -23.55 -3.24
N THR A 5 -24.35 -22.81 -3.09
CA THR A 5 -24.36 -21.36 -3.25
C THR A 5 -23.46 -20.68 -2.20
N PHE A 6 -23.59 -21.12 -0.96
CA PHE A 6 -22.74 -20.61 0.13
C PHE A 6 -21.26 -20.85 -0.17
N ARG A 7 -20.93 -22.06 -0.62
CA ARG A 7 -19.55 -22.42 -0.94
C ARG A 7 -18.99 -21.56 -2.09
N GLN A 8 -19.79 -21.34 -3.13
CA GLN A 8 -19.39 -20.49 -4.26
C GLN A 8 -19.09 -19.06 -3.80
N MET A 9 -19.95 -18.50 -2.97
CA MET A 9 -19.75 -17.16 -2.42
C MET A 9 -18.48 -17.08 -1.57
N TYR A 10 -18.26 -18.08 -0.73
CA TYR A 10 -17.09 -18.14 0.14
C TYR A 10 -15.80 -18.17 -0.68
N VAL A 11 -15.74 -19.06 -1.68
CA VAL A 11 -14.58 -19.16 -2.56
C VAL A 11 -14.33 -17.86 -3.32
N SER A 12 -15.39 -17.25 -3.82
CA SER A 12 -15.29 -15.97 -4.53
C SER A 12 -14.69 -14.87 -3.65
N GLU A 13 -15.12 -14.79 -2.40
CA GLU A 13 -14.59 -13.81 -1.47
C GLU A 13 -13.13 -14.07 -1.11
N LEU A 14 -12.74 -15.32 -0.96
CA LEU A 14 -11.33 -15.68 -0.76
C LEU A 14 -10.47 -15.28 -1.94
N GLN A 15 -10.96 -15.45 -3.16
CA GLN A 15 -10.24 -15.04 -4.36
C GLN A 15 -10.07 -13.53 -4.42
N GLU A 16 -11.11 -12.77 -4.06
CA GLU A 16 -11.02 -11.31 -3.99
C GLU A 16 -10.00 -10.85 -2.94
N LEU A 17 -10.03 -11.46 -1.78
CA LEU A 17 -9.09 -11.14 -0.71
C LEU A 17 -7.65 -11.41 -1.16
N TYR A 18 -7.41 -12.54 -1.79
CA TYR A 18 -6.09 -12.88 -2.33
C TYR A 18 -5.62 -11.84 -3.34
N SER A 19 -6.51 -11.42 -4.24
CA SER A 19 -6.19 -10.38 -5.24
C SER A 19 -5.81 -9.06 -4.58
N VAL A 20 -6.56 -8.64 -3.57
CA VAL A 20 -6.28 -7.40 -2.83
C VAL A 20 -4.93 -7.49 -2.13
N GLU A 21 -4.65 -8.60 -1.46
CA GLU A 21 -3.38 -8.80 -0.79
C GLU A 21 -2.20 -8.78 -1.76
N THR A 22 -2.36 -9.39 -2.93
CA THR A 22 -1.32 -9.37 -3.96
C THR A 22 -1.05 -7.95 -4.44
N GLN A 23 -2.12 -7.18 -4.71
CA GLN A 23 -1.99 -5.80 -5.13
C GLN A 23 -1.32 -4.93 -4.06
N LEU A 24 -1.69 -5.12 -2.81
CA LEU A 24 -1.10 -4.39 -1.69
C LEU A 24 0.39 -4.74 -1.52
N THR A 25 0.73 -6.00 -1.64
CA THR A 25 2.12 -6.46 -1.53
C THR A 25 3.00 -5.82 -2.61
N GLU A 26 2.45 -5.58 -3.80
CA GLU A 26 3.17 -4.90 -4.87
C GLU A 26 3.20 -3.38 -4.69
N ALA A 27 2.10 -2.80 -4.21
CA ALA A 27 1.96 -1.34 -4.11
C ALA A 27 2.66 -0.75 -2.89
N LEU A 28 2.62 -1.44 -1.74
CA LEU A 28 3.15 -0.90 -0.50
C LEU A 28 4.64 -0.55 -0.55
N PRO A 29 5.53 -1.39 -1.11
CA PRO A 29 6.93 -1.01 -1.21
C PRO A 29 7.16 0.24 -2.04
N LYS A 30 6.40 0.41 -3.12
CA LYS A 30 6.50 1.58 -3.99
C LYS A 30 6.01 2.84 -3.27
N MET A 31 4.91 2.73 -2.53
CA MET A 31 4.38 3.83 -1.75
C MET A 31 5.34 4.24 -0.64
N LEU A 32 5.95 3.27 0.03
CA LEU A 32 6.92 3.52 1.07
C LEU A 32 8.16 4.22 0.52
N ASP A 33 8.65 3.79 -0.64
CA ASP A 33 9.79 4.42 -1.30
C ASP A 33 9.49 5.87 -1.64
N THR A 34 8.31 6.15 -2.19
CA THR A 34 7.87 7.51 -2.50
C THR A 34 7.78 8.36 -1.24
N ALA A 35 7.20 7.82 -0.18
CA ALA A 35 7.07 8.55 1.10
C ALA A 35 8.44 8.89 1.68
N ARG A 36 9.40 7.99 1.62
CA ARG A 36 10.77 8.22 2.08
C ARG A 36 11.47 9.33 1.29
N ARG A 37 11.27 9.36 -0.02
CA ARG A 37 11.85 10.39 -0.87
C ARG A 37 11.28 11.76 -0.55
N VAL A 38 9.98 11.84 -0.32
CA VAL A 38 9.31 13.09 0.06
C VAL A 38 9.84 13.57 1.42
N GLU A 39 9.93 12.66 2.38
CA GLU A 39 10.45 12.98 3.71
C GLU A 39 11.89 13.47 3.65
N LEU A 40 12.74 12.81 2.88
CA LEU A 40 14.13 13.20 2.70
C LEU A 40 14.24 14.60 2.10
N LYS A 41 13.46 14.90 1.07
CA LYS A 41 13.43 16.24 0.48
C LYS A 41 13.04 17.29 1.49
N GLN A 42 12.06 16.98 2.33
CA GLN A 42 11.58 17.90 3.36
C GLN A 42 12.69 18.18 4.38
N VAL A 43 13.36 17.12 4.85
CA VAL A 43 14.46 17.25 5.81
C VAL A 43 15.60 18.07 5.22
N LEU A 44 16.00 17.80 3.99
CA LEU A 44 17.07 18.54 3.32
C LEU A 44 16.69 20.02 3.13
N ARG A 45 15.45 20.29 2.72
CA ARG A 45 14.97 21.66 2.57
C ARG A 45 15.02 22.42 3.88
N ASN A 46 14.54 21.79 4.96
CA ASN A 46 14.56 22.39 6.28
C ASN A 46 16.00 22.65 6.75
N HIS A 47 16.90 21.71 6.48
CA HIS A 47 18.30 21.84 6.83
C HIS A 47 18.94 23.03 6.10
N LEU A 48 18.70 23.17 4.81
CA LEU A 48 19.22 24.27 4.01
C LEU A 48 18.68 25.62 4.50
N GLN A 49 17.40 25.69 4.87
CA GLN A 49 16.81 26.91 5.41
C GLN A 49 17.43 27.33 6.74
N ARG A 50 17.77 26.37 7.59
CA ARG A 50 18.40 26.64 8.88
C ARG A 50 19.83 27.16 8.75
N HIS A 51 20.54 26.73 7.73
CA HIS A 51 21.94 27.06 7.52
C HIS A 51 22.18 28.10 6.43
N ALA A 52 21.10 28.60 5.82
CA ALA A 52 21.19 29.69 4.86
C ALA A 52 21.55 30.99 5.60
N PRO A 53 22.49 31.78 5.08
CA PRO A 53 22.80 33.09 5.66
C PRO A 53 21.63 34.06 5.55
#